data_316e992a1e522645067724feca019ed1
#
_entry.id   316e992a1e522645067724feca019ed1
#
_cell.length_a   1.000
_cell.length_b   1.000
_cell.length_c   1.000
_cell.angle_alpha   90.00
_cell.angle_beta   90.00
_cell.angle_gamma   90.00
#
_symmetry.space_group_name_H-M   'P 1'
#
loop_
_entity.id
_entity.type
_entity.pdbx_description
1 polymer ?
#
loop_
_entity_poly.entity_id
_entity_poly.type
_entity_poly.pdbx_seq_one_letter_code
_entity_poly.pdbx_strand_id
1 'polypeptide(L)'
;MRWQIGWQGTAFAILLFGIGLFLGSYRRTGEPIHSTAEERLRPAVTIAGEPATGGTIYVPVYSSLYLGMANRASTVDLGATVSVRNVSASHPITLDWVRYYDSVGKQVRNYLDKASTLPPMGSVEFVIQRADSVGGPGANFLVRWHAAASVDEPLIEAIMLGQSGNAGISFGSRGRTLTSTAER
;
A
#
# COMPACT_ATOMS: atom_id res chain seq x y z
N MET A 1 -65.93 -17.57 26.02
CA MET A 1 -64.97 -16.41 25.83
C MET A 1 -64.00 -16.76 24.72
N ARG A 2 -64.21 -16.27 23.50
CA ARG A 2 -63.39 -16.57 22.31
C ARG A 2 -62.37 -15.47 22.15
N TRP A 3 -61.08 -15.80 22.25
CA TRP A 3 -59.99 -14.88 21.97
C TRP A 3 -59.84 -14.74 20.46
N GLN A 4 -60.13 -13.57 19.92
CA GLN A 4 -59.76 -13.22 18.56
C GLN A 4 -58.30 -12.72 18.60
N ILE A 5 -57.39 -13.57 18.18
CA ILE A 5 -56.00 -13.15 17.91
C ILE A 5 -56.05 -12.40 16.59
N GLY A 6 -55.93 -11.09 16.67
CA GLY A 6 -56.06 -10.21 15.52
C GLY A 6 -54.92 -10.43 14.50
N TRP A 7 -55.30 -10.47 13.25
CA TRP A 7 -54.44 -10.60 12.06
C TRP A 7 -53.28 -9.57 11.97
N GLN A 8 -53.33 -8.51 12.77
CA GLN A 8 -52.31 -7.45 12.80
C GLN A 8 -50.99 -7.89 13.44
N GLY A 9 -50.99 -8.85 14.34
CA GLY A 9 -49.78 -9.37 15.01
C GLY A 9 -48.91 -10.25 14.08
N THR A 10 -49.56 -11.02 13.20
CA THR A 10 -48.85 -11.90 12.26
C THR A 10 -48.22 -11.13 11.10
N ALA A 11 -48.85 -10.07 10.62
CA ALA A 11 -48.29 -9.20 9.58
C ALA A 11 -47.02 -8.46 10.06
N PHE A 12 -47.02 -8.00 11.32
CA PHE A 12 -45.89 -7.33 11.93
C PHE A 12 -44.70 -8.26 12.16
N ALA A 13 -44.96 -9.51 12.59
CA ALA A 13 -43.92 -10.53 12.78
C ALA A 13 -43.26 -10.93 11.44
N ILE A 14 -44.05 -11.06 10.37
CA ILE A 14 -43.51 -11.38 9.03
C ILE A 14 -42.65 -10.21 8.48
N LEU A 15 -43.07 -8.96 8.74
CA LEU A 15 -42.29 -7.79 8.31
C LEU A 15 -40.93 -7.68 9.02
N LEU A 16 -40.89 -7.92 10.34
CA LEU A 16 -39.65 -7.91 11.12
C LEU A 16 -38.73 -9.10 10.74
N PHE A 17 -39.31 -10.26 10.42
CA PHE A 17 -38.54 -11.40 9.95
C PHE A 17 -37.99 -11.19 8.55
N GLY A 18 -38.75 -10.57 7.65
CA GLY A 18 -38.31 -10.17 6.32
C GLY A 18 -37.17 -9.14 6.34
N ILE A 19 -37.27 -8.13 7.22
CA ILE A 19 -36.21 -7.12 7.41
C ILE A 19 -34.96 -7.75 8.01
N GLY A 20 -35.10 -8.67 8.97
CA GLY A 20 -33.99 -9.41 9.56
C GLY A 20 -33.25 -10.28 8.56
N LEU A 21 -33.95 -10.95 7.64
CA LEU A 21 -33.37 -11.72 6.55
C LEU A 21 -32.71 -10.83 5.49
N PHE A 22 -33.31 -9.66 5.19
CA PHE A 22 -32.73 -8.71 4.25
C PHE A 22 -31.47 -8.04 4.80
N LEU A 23 -31.44 -7.68 6.07
CA LEU A 23 -30.25 -7.15 6.74
C LEU A 23 -29.17 -8.23 6.97
N GLY A 24 -29.57 -9.50 7.13
CA GLY A 24 -28.64 -10.63 7.24
C GLY A 24 -27.95 -11.00 5.94
N SER A 25 -28.58 -10.76 4.78
CA SER A 25 -28.00 -11.01 3.46
C SER A 25 -27.05 -9.89 3.00
N TYR A 26 -27.04 -8.73 3.67
CA TYR A 26 -26.07 -7.66 3.45
C TYR A 26 -24.76 -7.83 4.23
N ARG A 27 -24.49 -9.03 4.75
CA ARG A 27 -23.11 -9.37 5.09
C ARG A 27 -22.32 -9.37 3.77
N ARG A 28 -21.63 -8.27 3.53
CA ARG A 28 -20.55 -8.25 2.55
C ARG A 28 -19.62 -9.40 2.92
N THR A 29 -19.72 -10.50 2.19
CA THR A 29 -18.67 -11.51 2.09
C THR A 29 -17.53 -10.96 1.24
N GLY A 30 -17.13 -9.71 1.49
CA GLY A 30 -15.89 -9.17 1.07
C GLY A 30 -14.88 -9.58 2.11
N GLU A 31 -14.15 -10.65 1.90
CA GLU A 31 -12.86 -10.83 2.52
C GLU A 31 -12.13 -9.48 2.39
N PRO A 32 -11.55 -8.93 3.48
CA PRO A 32 -10.77 -7.72 3.35
C PRO A 32 -9.66 -8.01 2.34
N ILE A 33 -9.69 -7.29 1.21
CA ILE A 33 -8.67 -7.38 0.13
C ILE A 33 -7.29 -6.91 0.65
N HIS A 34 -7.18 -6.64 1.92
CA HIS A 34 -5.97 -6.24 2.61
C HIS A 34 -5.25 -7.45 3.22
N SER A 35 -4.75 -8.35 2.35
CA SER A 35 -3.62 -9.15 2.78
C SER A 35 -2.48 -8.18 3.10
N THR A 36 -1.92 -8.28 4.29
CA THR A 36 -0.77 -7.48 4.69
C THR A 36 0.41 -7.75 3.74
N ALA A 37 1.37 -6.84 3.67
CA ALA A 37 2.59 -7.07 2.89
C ALA A 37 3.25 -8.40 3.26
N GLU A 38 3.19 -8.79 4.54
CA GLU A 38 3.71 -10.06 5.06
C GLU A 38 3.02 -11.30 4.48
N GLU A 39 1.72 -11.24 4.19
CA GLU A 39 0.99 -12.37 3.60
C GLU A 39 1.29 -12.56 2.11
N ARG A 40 1.69 -11.51 1.41
CA ARG A 40 1.99 -11.54 -0.03
C ARG A 40 3.46 -11.86 -0.32
N LEU A 41 4.34 -11.58 0.63
CA LEU A 41 5.76 -11.84 0.52
C LEU A 41 6.09 -13.23 1.11
N ARG A 42 6.95 -13.95 0.44
CA ARG A 42 7.50 -15.22 0.91
C ARG A 42 8.95 -15.02 1.33
N PRO A 43 9.44 -15.74 2.35
CA PRO A 43 10.86 -15.72 2.68
C PRO A 43 11.70 -15.99 1.42
N ALA A 44 12.76 -15.20 1.21
CA ALA A 44 13.65 -15.41 0.09
C ALA A 44 14.37 -16.75 0.23
N VAL A 45 14.40 -17.51 -0.84
CA VAL A 45 15.25 -18.69 -0.94
C VAL A 45 16.65 -18.19 -1.31
N THR A 46 17.65 -18.57 -0.54
CA THR A 46 19.05 -18.27 -0.89
C THR A 46 19.40 -18.93 -2.21
N ILE A 47 19.64 -18.12 -3.24
CA ILE A 47 20.07 -18.60 -4.54
C ILE A 47 21.59 -18.56 -4.56
N ALA A 48 22.22 -19.68 -4.86
CA ALA A 48 23.67 -19.74 -5.06
C ALA A 48 24.01 -19.09 -6.40
N GLY A 49 24.81 -18.02 -6.38
CA GLY A 49 25.26 -17.31 -7.57
C GLY A 49 24.99 -15.80 -7.52
N GLU A 50 25.61 -15.05 -8.43
CA GLU A 50 25.35 -13.63 -8.62
C GLU A 50 23.96 -13.44 -9.24
N PRO A 51 23.20 -12.42 -8.78
CA PRO A 51 21.90 -12.12 -9.37
C PRO A 51 22.06 -11.66 -10.83
N ALA A 52 21.21 -12.16 -11.72
CA ALA A 52 21.26 -11.80 -13.13
C ALA A 52 20.77 -10.36 -13.38
N THR A 53 19.88 -9.86 -12.54
CA THR A 53 19.28 -8.52 -12.65
C THR A 53 18.99 -7.99 -11.25
N GLY A 54 19.14 -6.70 -11.04
CA GLY A 54 18.81 -6.07 -9.78
C GLY A 54 19.21 -4.60 -9.73
N GLY A 55 18.76 -3.91 -8.70
CA GLY A 55 19.05 -2.50 -8.53
C GLY A 55 18.41 -1.89 -7.30
N THR A 56 18.62 -0.61 -7.13
CA THR A 56 17.93 0.22 -6.13
C THR A 56 17.05 1.24 -6.83
N ILE A 57 15.79 1.31 -6.42
CA ILE A 57 14.81 2.23 -6.98
C ILE A 57 14.49 3.29 -5.94
N TYR A 58 14.62 4.56 -6.32
CA TYR A 58 14.19 5.73 -5.55
C TYR A 58 12.74 6.06 -5.91
N VAL A 59 11.87 6.18 -4.92
CA VAL A 59 10.45 6.49 -5.10
C VAL A 59 10.13 7.76 -4.33
N PRO A 60 9.84 8.90 -5.00
CA PRO A 60 9.39 10.09 -4.30
C PRO A 60 8.05 9.84 -3.62
N VAL A 61 7.92 10.25 -2.36
CA VAL A 61 6.65 10.27 -1.64
C VAL A 61 6.51 11.59 -0.89
N TYR A 62 5.29 11.93 -0.57
CA TYR A 62 4.96 13.14 0.16
C TYR A 62 4.06 12.76 1.32
N SER A 63 4.51 12.92 2.56
CA SER A 63 3.65 12.76 3.74
C SER A 63 2.96 14.05 4.14
N SER A 64 3.37 15.19 3.55
CA SER A 64 2.68 16.47 3.66
C SER A 64 2.97 17.37 2.45
N LEU A 65 2.08 18.34 2.21
CA LEU A 65 2.28 19.41 1.21
C LEU A 65 2.03 20.77 1.84
N TYR A 66 2.76 21.78 1.36
CA TYR A 66 2.48 23.16 1.71
C TYR A 66 1.27 23.68 0.94
N LEU A 67 0.32 24.28 1.66
CA LEU A 67 -0.79 25.03 1.08
C LEU A 67 -0.49 26.52 1.16
N GLY A 68 -0.38 27.15 0.00
CA GLY A 68 -0.21 28.60 -0.10
C GLY A 68 1.26 29.06 -0.08
N MET A 69 1.46 30.25 -0.66
CA MET A 69 2.79 30.78 -0.98
C MET A 69 3.38 31.70 0.08
N ALA A 70 2.55 32.27 0.97
CA ALA A 70 2.95 33.40 1.80
C ALA A 70 3.58 33.04 3.15
N ASN A 71 3.18 31.93 3.74
CA ASN A 71 3.82 31.39 4.93
C ASN A 71 3.71 29.87 4.93
N ARG A 72 4.82 29.19 5.20
CA ARG A 72 4.90 27.71 5.23
C ARG A 72 4.08 27.09 6.38
N ALA A 73 3.23 27.86 7.06
CA ALA A 73 2.50 27.44 8.22
C ALA A 73 1.27 26.56 7.92
N SER A 74 0.81 26.51 6.67
CA SER A 74 -0.34 25.70 6.28
C SER A 74 0.11 24.50 5.47
N THR A 75 0.01 23.33 6.07
CA THR A 75 0.31 22.04 5.43
C THR A 75 -0.93 21.15 5.38
N VAL A 76 -0.96 20.25 4.41
CA VAL A 76 -1.90 19.12 4.36
C VAL A 76 -1.14 17.84 4.55
N ASP A 77 -1.57 17.03 5.52
CA ASP A 77 -1.04 15.70 5.72
C ASP A 77 -1.61 14.73 4.70
N LEU A 78 -0.74 13.90 4.14
CA LEU A 78 -1.05 12.91 3.12
C LEU A 78 -0.76 11.51 3.63
N GLY A 79 -1.64 10.56 3.31
CA GLY A 79 -1.30 9.16 3.31
C GLY A 79 -0.65 8.80 1.98
N ALA A 80 0.29 7.88 1.98
CA ALA A 80 0.92 7.37 0.76
C ALA A 80 0.90 5.84 0.73
N THR A 81 0.61 5.29 -0.45
CA THR A 81 0.72 3.85 -0.72
C THR A 81 1.77 3.65 -1.80
N VAL A 82 2.85 2.97 -1.45
CA VAL A 82 3.90 2.55 -2.40
C VAL A 82 3.60 1.15 -2.83
N SER A 83 3.32 0.94 -4.12
CA SER A 83 3.05 -0.36 -4.72
C SER A 83 4.29 -0.85 -5.47
N VAL A 84 4.77 -2.04 -5.14
CA VAL A 84 5.85 -2.76 -5.84
C VAL A 84 5.22 -3.90 -6.60
N ARG A 85 5.42 -3.95 -7.91
CA ARG A 85 4.82 -4.95 -8.80
C ARG A 85 5.90 -5.70 -9.57
N ASN A 86 5.92 -7.01 -9.43
CA ASN A 86 6.69 -7.85 -10.33
C ASN A 86 5.97 -7.94 -11.67
N VAL A 87 6.57 -7.40 -12.71
CA VAL A 87 5.99 -7.40 -14.08
C VAL A 87 6.44 -8.60 -14.90
N SER A 88 7.30 -9.47 -14.36
CA SER A 88 7.65 -10.72 -15.01
C SER A 88 6.49 -11.71 -14.96
N ALA A 89 6.12 -12.29 -16.08
CA ALA A 89 5.08 -13.31 -16.16
C ALA A 89 5.53 -14.70 -15.65
N SER A 90 6.84 -14.94 -15.55
CA SER A 90 7.39 -16.28 -15.31
C SER A 90 8.39 -16.39 -14.16
N HIS A 91 9.03 -15.30 -13.78
CA HIS A 91 10.10 -15.32 -12.78
C HIS A 91 9.78 -14.47 -11.54
N PRO A 92 10.05 -14.98 -10.35
CA PRO A 92 9.94 -14.18 -9.13
C PRO A 92 11.08 -13.16 -9.04
N ILE A 93 10.84 -12.09 -8.28
CA ILE A 93 11.86 -11.14 -7.85
C ILE A 93 12.02 -11.23 -6.33
N THR A 94 13.16 -10.83 -5.82
CA THR A 94 13.43 -10.71 -4.38
C THR A 94 13.56 -9.24 -4.03
N LEU A 95 12.82 -8.80 -3.02
CA LEU A 95 13.00 -7.51 -2.36
C LEU A 95 13.96 -7.72 -1.20
N ASP A 96 15.14 -7.09 -1.24
CA ASP A 96 16.16 -7.22 -0.20
C ASP A 96 15.81 -6.39 1.03
N TRP A 97 15.38 -5.15 0.79
CA TRP A 97 14.90 -4.23 1.80
C TRP A 97 14.07 -3.12 1.19
N VAL A 98 13.21 -2.52 2.01
CA VAL A 98 12.37 -1.36 1.69
C VAL A 98 12.51 -0.36 2.82
N ARG A 99 13.07 0.82 2.53
CA ARG A 99 13.41 1.83 3.53
C ARG A 99 12.74 3.15 3.21
N TYR A 100 12.24 3.80 4.24
CA TYR A 100 11.60 5.10 4.20
C TYR A 100 12.49 6.16 4.82
N TYR A 101 12.62 7.29 4.14
CA TYR A 101 13.46 8.42 4.53
C TYR A 101 12.65 9.71 4.59
N ASP A 102 13.02 10.61 5.50
CA ASP A 102 12.46 11.94 5.60
C ASP A 102 13.12 12.92 4.60
N SER A 103 12.61 14.16 4.63
CA SER A 103 13.09 15.26 3.75
C SER A 103 14.54 15.69 4.00
N VAL A 104 15.19 15.29 5.10
CA VAL A 104 16.59 15.56 5.39
C VAL A 104 17.50 14.37 5.16
N GLY A 105 16.93 13.28 4.62
CA GLY A 105 17.68 12.06 4.27
C GLY A 105 17.91 11.11 5.44
N LYS A 106 17.22 11.32 6.56
CA LYS A 106 17.30 10.39 7.70
C LYS A 106 16.34 9.23 7.46
N GLN A 107 16.82 8.01 7.66
CA GLN A 107 15.97 6.83 7.64
C GLN A 107 14.97 6.87 8.80
N VAL A 108 13.68 6.87 8.47
CA VAL A 108 12.56 6.89 9.44
C VAL A 108 12.15 5.47 9.80
N ARG A 109 12.04 4.59 8.79
CA ARG A 109 11.52 3.23 8.99
C ARG A 109 12.13 2.25 7.99
N ASN A 110 12.31 1.01 8.45
CA ASN A 110 12.50 -0.14 7.59
C ASN A 110 11.16 -0.89 7.48
N TYR A 111 10.66 -1.09 6.28
CA TYR A 111 9.39 -1.76 6.02
C TYR A 111 9.55 -3.26 5.72
N LEU A 112 10.78 -3.70 5.47
CA LEU A 112 11.10 -5.09 5.17
C LEU A 112 12.41 -5.47 5.86
N ASP A 113 12.31 -6.23 6.96
CA ASP A 113 13.46 -6.62 7.78
C ASP A 113 14.24 -7.81 7.21
N LYS A 114 13.58 -8.62 6.39
CA LYS A 114 14.17 -9.81 5.78
C LYS A 114 13.86 -9.83 4.29
N ALA A 115 14.85 -10.21 3.50
CA ALA A 115 14.65 -10.39 2.07
C ALA A 115 13.45 -11.32 1.80
N SER A 116 12.59 -10.92 0.87
CA SER A 116 11.32 -11.59 0.63
C SER A 116 11.01 -11.66 -0.86
N THR A 117 10.48 -12.78 -1.29
CA THR A 117 10.19 -13.07 -2.69
C THR A 117 8.78 -12.62 -3.07
N LEU A 118 8.69 -11.91 -4.18
CA LEU A 118 7.45 -11.52 -4.83
C LEU A 118 7.24 -12.39 -6.09
N PRO A 119 6.16 -13.19 -6.14
CA PRO A 119 5.95 -14.12 -7.25
C PRO A 119 5.74 -13.40 -8.57
N PRO A 120 5.78 -14.12 -9.72
CA PRO A 120 5.41 -13.57 -11.01
C PRO A 120 4.06 -12.87 -10.98
N MET A 121 3.97 -11.69 -11.60
CA MET A 121 2.77 -10.83 -11.63
C MET A 121 2.22 -10.44 -10.24
N GLY A 122 2.97 -10.72 -9.16
CA GLY A 122 2.59 -10.35 -7.80
C GLY A 122 2.80 -8.87 -7.50
N SER A 123 2.06 -8.37 -6.50
CA SER A 123 2.23 -7.02 -5.97
C SER A 123 2.25 -7.02 -4.44
N VAL A 124 2.93 -6.02 -3.89
CA VAL A 124 2.96 -5.73 -2.45
C VAL A 124 2.89 -4.22 -2.24
N GLU A 125 2.19 -3.79 -1.19
CA GLU A 125 2.02 -2.38 -0.86
C GLU A 125 2.63 -2.07 0.52
N PHE A 126 3.30 -0.90 0.58
CA PHE A 126 3.83 -0.30 1.81
C PHE A 126 3.11 1.03 2.04
N VAL A 127 2.56 1.22 3.24
CA VAL A 127 1.67 2.33 3.52
C VAL A 127 2.27 3.27 4.55
N ILE A 128 2.27 4.58 4.23
CA ILE A 128 2.43 5.67 5.18
C ILE A 128 1.03 6.15 5.54
N GLN A 129 0.68 6.05 6.81
CA GLN A 129 -0.61 6.54 7.27
C GLN A 129 -0.64 8.08 7.27
N ARG A 130 -1.80 8.67 7.01
CA ARG A 130 -1.99 10.13 6.98
C ARG A 130 -1.54 10.84 8.26
N ALA A 131 -1.64 10.18 9.42
CA ALA A 131 -1.16 10.72 10.69
C ALA A 131 0.37 10.72 10.85
N ASP A 132 1.10 10.05 9.94
CA ASP A 132 2.56 9.94 9.95
C ASP A 132 3.17 11.03 9.05
N SER A 133 3.25 12.25 9.57
CA SER A 133 3.83 13.39 8.87
C SER A 133 5.36 13.51 8.99
N VAL A 134 6.02 12.53 9.62
CA VAL A 134 7.48 12.56 9.92
C VAL A 134 8.34 12.72 8.68
N GLY A 135 7.94 12.12 7.56
CA GLY A 135 8.69 12.21 6.30
C GLY A 135 8.74 13.59 5.67
N GLY A 136 7.65 14.35 5.82
CA GLY A 136 7.53 15.68 5.22
C GLY A 136 7.34 15.70 3.70
N PRO A 137 7.48 16.88 3.07
CA PRO A 137 7.20 17.06 1.65
C PRO A 137 8.30 16.53 0.71
N GLY A 138 9.45 16.14 1.22
CA GLY A 138 10.58 15.58 0.45
C GLY A 138 10.89 14.13 0.84
N ALA A 139 9.95 13.43 1.46
CA ALA A 139 10.12 12.04 1.84
C ALA A 139 10.31 11.12 0.62
N ASN A 140 10.91 9.97 0.85
CA ASN A 140 11.14 9.01 -0.22
C ASN A 140 11.27 7.58 0.30
N PHE A 141 11.06 6.62 -0.60
CA PHE A 141 11.43 5.24 -0.39
C PHE A 141 12.66 4.88 -1.23
N LEU A 142 13.50 4.03 -0.67
CA LEU A 142 14.46 3.24 -1.41
C LEU A 142 14.04 1.78 -1.36
N VAL A 143 13.99 1.13 -2.52
CA VAL A 143 13.64 -0.27 -2.67
C VAL A 143 14.81 -0.97 -3.34
N ARG A 144 15.44 -1.93 -2.65
CA ARG A 144 16.48 -2.80 -3.22
C ARG A 144 15.86 -4.11 -3.63
N TRP A 145 16.14 -4.53 -4.86
CA TRP A 145 15.62 -5.76 -5.41
C TRP A 145 16.65 -6.48 -6.26
N HIS A 146 16.44 -7.77 -6.47
CA HIS A 146 17.18 -8.57 -7.45
C HIS A 146 16.33 -9.74 -7.97
N ALA A 147 16.80 -10.37 -9.05
CA ALA A 147 16.27 -11.62 -9.58
C ALA A 147 17.38 -12.54 -10.03
N ALA A 148 17.16 -13.86 -9.92
CA ALA A 148 18.09 -14.88 -10.40
C ALA A 148 18.09 -15.00 -11.93
N ALA A 149 16.98 -14.64 -12.57
CA ALA A 149 16.82 -14.59 -14.02
C ALA A 149 16.89 -13.14 -14.53
N SER A 150 17.22 -12.97 -15.81
CA SER A 150 17.08 -11.67 -16.48
C SER A 150 15.59 -11.36 -16.63
N VAL A 151 15.12 -10.33 -15.95
CA VAL A 151 13.73 -9.87 -15.95
C VAL A 151 13.68 -8.36 -16.10
N ASP A 152 12.52 -7.85 -16.51
CA ASP A 152 12.27 -6.41 -16.50
C ASP A 152 12.27 -5.86 -15.07
N GLU A 153 12.64 -4.59 -14.95
CA GLU A 153 12.59 -3.86 -13.69
C GLU A 153 11.17 -3.85 -13.11
N PRO A 154 10.99 -4.09 -11.81
CA PRO A 154 9.67 -4.02 -11.20
C PRO A 154 9.08 -2.62 -11.34
N LEU A 155 7.78 -2.55 -11.58
CA LEU A 155 7.05 -1.29 -11.57
C LEU A 155 6.83 -0.86 -10.12
N ILE A 156 7.39 0.29 -9.75
CA ILE A 156 7.20 0.85 -8.41
C ILE A 156 6.60 2.25 -8.52
N GLU A 157 5.44 2.43 -7.93
CA GLU A 157 4.68 3.67 -7.95
C GLU A 157 4.18 4.02 -6.55
N ALA A 158 4.02 5.31 -6.28
CA ALA A 158 3.38 5.79 -5.07
C ALA A 158 2.15 6.60 -5.42
N ILE A 159 1.07 6.42 -4.66
CA ILE A 159 -0.13 7.24 -4.73
C ILE A 159 -0.31 7.93 -3.39
N MET A 160 -0.39 9.26 -3.43
CA MET A 160 -0.64 10.10 -2.28
C MET A 160 -2.11 10.54 -2.25
N LEU A 161 -2.71 10.47 -1.05
CA LEU A 161 -4.09 10.85 -0.80
C LEU A 161 -4.17 11.78 0.40
N GLY A 162 -4.92 12.86 0.28
CA GLY A 162 -5.16 13.82 1.36
C GLY A 162 -6.47 14.55 1.21
N GLN A 163 -6.74 15.46 2.14
CA GLN A 163 -7.94 16.29 2.13
C GLN A 163 -7.63 17.66 2.73
N SER A 164 -8.07 18.70 2.07
CA SER A 164 -8.02 20.09 2.54
C SER A 164 -9.44 20.67 2.53
N GLY A 165 -10.00 20.91 3.71
CA GLY A 165 -11.41 21.23 3.84
C GLY A 165 -12.28 20.13 3.21
N ASN A 166 -13.14 20.51 2.24
CA ASN A 166 -14.00 19.57 1.50
C ASN A 166 -13.36 19.06 0.19
N ALA A 167 -12.13 19.49 -0.14
CA ALA A 167 -11.46 19.10 -1.38
C ALA A 167 -10.53 17.89 -1.13
N GLY A 168 -10.71 16.83 -1.91
CA GLY A 168 -9.80 15.70 -1.98
C GLY A 168 -8.55 16.05 -2.78
N ILE A 169 -7.39 15.56 -2.34
CA ILE A 169 -6.11 15.70 -3.03
C ILE A 169 -5.64 14.30 -3.36
N SER A 170 -5.30 14.04 -4.63
CA SER A 170 -4.72 12.78 -5.07
C SER A 170 -3.72 13.02 -6.19
N PHE A 171 -2.56 12.41 -6.10
CA PHE A 171 -1.56 12.39 -7.16
C PHE A 171 -0.62 11.20 -6.97
N GLY A 172 0.13 10.87 -8.03
CA GLY A 172 1.09 9.77 -8.01
C GLY A 172 2.50 10.20 -8.34
N SER A 173 3.46 9.36 -7.98
CA SER A 173 4.84 9.41 -8.42
C SER A 173 5.29 8.03 -8.87
N ARG A 174 6.31 8.00 -9.73
CA ARG A 174 6.91 6.75 -10.21
C ARG A 174 8.35 6.66 -9.74
N GLY A 175 8.76 5.45 -9.36
CA GLY A 175 10.12 5.14 -8.99
C GLY A 175 11.09 5.29 -10.17
N ARG A 176 12.34 5.56 -9.84
CA ARG A 176 13.44 5.66 -10.78
C ARG A 176 14.61 4.82 -10.27
N THR A 177 15.19 4.00 -11.14
CA THR A 177 16.40 3.25 -10.82
C THR A 177 17.57 4.20 -10.57
N LEU A 178 18.27 3.98 -9.49
CA LEU A 178 19.53 4.65 -9.20
C LEU A 178 20.63 3.90 -9.94
N THR A 179 21.35 4.63 -10.79
CA THR A 179 22.58 4.11 -11.37
C THR A 179 23.60 4.04 -10.24
N SER A 180 23.97 2.83 -9.81
CA SER A 180 25.08 2.69 -8.88
C SER A 180 26.33 3.14 -9.58
N THR A 181 26.77 4.36 -9.27
CA THR A 181 28.18 4.66 -9.47
C THR A 181 28.90 3.81 -8.43
N ALA A 182 29.57 2.77 -8.89
CA ALA A 182 30.41 1.99 -8.00
C ALA A 182 31.30 2.98 -7.24
N GLU A 183 31.13 3.05 -5.93
CA GLU A 183 32.12 3.69 -5.08
C GLU A 183 33.42 2.91 -5.30
N ARG A 184 34.37 3.59 -5.97
CA ARG A 184 35.75 3.12 -6.13
C ARG A 184 36.49 3.37 -4.84
#